data_3dbee7bfa933b7e82ab732e08ab56847
#
_entry.id   3dbee7bfa933b7e82ab732e08ab56847
#
_cell.length_a   1.000
_cell.length_b   1.000
_cell.length_c   1.000
_cell.angle_alpha   90.00
_cell.angle_beta   90.00
_cell.angle_gamma   90.00
#
_symmetry.space_group_name_H-M   'P 1'
#
loop_
_entity.id
_entity.type
_entity.pdbx_description
1 polymer ?
#
loop_
_entity_poly.entity_id
_entity_poly.type
_entity_poly.pdbx_seq_one_letter_code
_entity_poly.pdbx_strand_id
1 'polypeptide(L)'
;MKIGWSLKDVSLDEPMSIPGQSIMRISQGILDPVCVTALCVDGGEGKDKVIFLSMDGLSAQGIAEIDERARKRCPELPHYVIVMNATHAHTTGAKGETPEKSPDGQEIYPGRKYREFVLDQCAEAVCEAWENRAEGGVSYGYGYAVVAHSRRVVYLDDTSLRSDAGSMSANGHGVMYGNTNDPMFSHYEAGADHFLNAMFTYDKEGKVTGVVVNVPCPSQVSEMLSFQTADYWHDIRVAVRKEFGEDVYVLPQCAAGGDLSPRVLHYQAAQARRMKLKYGLEYDPNGSRHQYNKGMAERKDIAERVLEGLKDIYSWSKKEILTDCPVRHIHRKVGLTKRTVTEEERVEYEEKLKVQVESVPDPALYSPEEYRKKKSYNDAMQRRCERVLKKYEAQKTDKTLEITVHAVQIGEISFTTNRFELYQDFQHRIQARSPFTQTFIIQLGGDTGGSYLPTARAVANKGYSACIFNNVIGPEGGQELVENSLDMLNELYNRED
;
A
#
# COMPACT_ATOMS: atom_id res chain seq x y z
N MET A 1 12.75 -27.78 1.26
CA MET A 1 12.77 -26.37 1.74
C MET A 1 12.28 -26.28 3.19
N LYS A 2 12.52 -25.15 3.83
CA LYS A 2 11.97 -24.89 5.17
C LYS A 2 11.13 -23.63 5.17
N ILE A 3 10.04 -23.65 5.93
CA ILE A 3 9.08 -22.55 6.04
C ILE A 3 8.98 -22.13 7.51
N GLY A 4 9.03 -20.83 7.76
CA GLY A 4 8.85 -20.29 9.11
C GLY A 4 7.99 -19.03 9.13
N TRP A 5 7.15 -18.92 10.13
CA TRP A 5 6.20 -17.81 10.27
C TRP A 5 6.30 -17.10 11.60
N SER A 6 5.97 -15.82 11.59
CA SER A 6 5.71 -15.03 12.80
C SER A 6 4.68 -13.95 12.52
N LEU A 7 3.96 -13.57 13.57
CA LEU A 7 3.03 -12.44 13.56
C LEU A 7 3.14 -11.68 14.88
N LYS A 8 3.24 -10.35 14.79
CA LYS A 8 3.26 -9.44 15.94
C LYS A 8 2.12 -8.44 15.85
N ASP A 9 1.44 -8.24 16.97
CA ASP A 9 0.51 -7.11 17.12
C ASP A 9 1.30 -5.85 17.45
N VAL A 10 1.14 -4.82 16.64
CA VAL A 10 1.79 -3.51 16.82
C VAL A 10 0.78 -2.40 17.11
N SER A 11 -0.44 -2.77 17.49
CA SER A 11 -1.42 -1.83 17.99
C SER A 11 -0.97 -1.20 19.31
N LEU A 12 -1.30 0.05 19.55
CA LEU A 12 -0.99 0.73 20.79
C LEU A 12 -2.15 1.65 21.18
N ASP A 13 -2.78 1.38 22.33
CA ASP A 13 -3.94 2.16 22.82
C ASP A 13 -3.49 3.50 23.40
N GLU A 14 -3.01 4.37 22.52
CA GLU A 14 -2.52 5.71 22.81
C GLU A 14 -3.11 6.72 21.82
N PRO A 15 -3.28 8.00 22.22
CA PRO A 15 -3.77 9.04 21.33
C PRO A 15 -2.71 9.45 20.29
N MET A 16 -2.53 8.64 19.27
CA MET A 16 -1.55 8.85 18.21
C MET A 16 -2.15 9.60 17.03
N SER A 17 -1.31 10.39 16.35
CA SER A 17 -1.66 10.90 15.02
C SER A 17 -1.82 9.75 14.02
N ILE A 18 -2.94 9.74 13.29
CA ILE A 18 -3.22 8.78 12.22
C ILE A 18 -2.97 9.44 10.87
N PRO A 19 -1.96 9.00 10.09
CA PRO A 19 -1.62 9.56 8.78
C PRO A 19 -2.58 9.11 7.67
N GLY A 20 -2.31 9.53 6.44
CA GLY A 20 -3.02 9.12 5.22
C GLY A 20 -4.07 10.12 4.74
N GLN A 21 -4.45 11.09 5.56
CA GLN A 21 -5.34 12.19 5.20
C GLN A 21 -4.61 13.54 5.28
N SER A 22 -5.15 14.55 4.58
CA SER A 22 -4.62 15.93 4.66
C SER A 22 -5.03 16.65 5.95
N ILE A 23 -5.96 16.06 6.72
CA ILE A 23 -6.38 16.54 8.05
C ILE A 23 -5.76 15.66 9.13
N MET A 24 -5.45 16.24 10.27
CA MET A 24 -4.97 15.49 11.43
C MET A 24 -6.14 14.75 12.09
N ARG A 25 -6.00 13.43 12.17
CA ARG A 25 -6.84 12.54 12.99
C ARG A 25 -6.00 12.06 14.16
N ILE A 26 -6.65 11.89 15.31
CA ILE A 26 -6.02 11.35 16.52
C ILE A 26 -6.75 10.05 16.87
N SER A 27 -5.98 9.00 17.19
CA SER A 27 -6.52 7.68 17.56
C SER A 27 -7.41 7.80 18.81
N GLN A 28 -8.57 7.16 18.74
CA GLN A 28 -9.54 7.02 19.82
C GLN A 28 -9.59 5.61 20.40
N GLY A 29 -8.65 4.75 20.02
CA GLY A 29 -8.54 3.38 20.45
C GLY A 29 -8.25 2.42 19.30
N ILE A 30 -8.34 1.12 19.60
CA ILE A 30 -8.07 0.02 18.66
C ILE A 30 -9.41 -0.60 18.26
N LEU A 31 -9.68 -0.69 16.95
CA LEU A 31 -10.85 -1.39 16.43
C LEU A 31 -10.54 -2.87 16.19
N ASP A 32 -9.39 -3.14 15.61
CA ASP A 32 -8.84 -4.47 15.38
C ASP A 32 -7.30 -4.40 15.32
N PRO A 33 -6.59 -5.54 15.53
CA PRO A 33 -5.14 -5.56 15.56
C PRO A 33 -4.47 -5.07 14.30
N VAL A 34 -3.49 -4.19 14.46
CA VAL A 34 -2.52 -3.79 13.43
C VAL A 34 -1.32 -4.72 13.54
N CYS A 35 -0.99 -5.42 12.46
CA CYS A 35 -0.03 -6.51 12.53
C CYS A 35 1.21 -6.29 11.67
N VAL A 36 2.29 -6.93 12.11
CA VAL A 36 3.47 -7.25 11.29
C VAL A 36 3.51 -8.76 11.12
N THR A 37 3.63 -9.24 9.88
CA THR A 37 3.69 -10.67 9.55
C THR A 37 4.99 -10.97 8.81
N ALA A 38 5.75 -11.96 9.25
CA ALA A 38 6.97 -12.42 8.60
C ALA A 38 6.83 -13.87 8.12
N LEU A 39 7.32 -14.12 6.90
CA LEU A 39 7.44 -15.45 6.29
C LEU A 39 8.88 -15.66 5.86
N CYS A 40 9.54 -16.64 6.43
CA CYS A 40 10.83 -17.14 5.96
C CYS A 40 10.61 -18.32 5.01
N VAL A 41 11.19 -18.21 3.79
CA VAL A 41 11.34 -19.31 2.84
C VAL A 41 12.83 -19.60 2.70
N ASP A 42 13.25 -20.76 3.20
CA ASP A 42 14.63 -21.26 3.14
C ASP A 42 14.71 -22.37 2.09
N GLY A 43 15.40 -22.10 0.99
CA GLY A 43 15.55 -23.07 -0.12
C GLY A 43 16.39 -24.30 0.23
N GLY A 44 17.10 -24.29 1.35
CA GLY A 44 18.00 -25.36 1.75
C GLY A 44 19.46 -25.10 1.37
N GLU A 45 20.27 -26.16 1.32
CA GLU A 45 21.69 -26.09 0.99
C GLU A 45 21.88 -25.67 -0.48
N GLY A 46 22.79 -24.73 -0.70
CA GLY A 46 23.10 -24.21 -2.04
C GLY A 46 22.07 -23.22 -2.61
N LYS A 47 20.94 -23.00 -1.94
CA LYS A 47 19.87 -22.09 -2.37
C LYS A 47 19.78 -20.87 -1.48
N ASP A 48 19.18 -19.81 -2.01
CA ASP A 48 18.99 -18.59 -1.25
C ASP A 48 17.88 -18.73 -0.21
N LYS A 49 17.78 -17.73 0.64
CA LYS A 49 16.78 -17.57 1.69
C LYS A 49 16.15 -16.22 1.55
N VAL A 50 14.86 -16.12 1.80
CA VAL A 50 14.13 -14.86 1.76
C VAL A 50 13.17 -14.75 2.93
N ILE A 51 13.05 -13.55 3.50
CA ILE A 51 12.06 -13.25 4.52
C ILE A 51 11.16 -12.13 4.00
N PHE A 52 9.92 -12.48 3.68
CA PHE A 52 8.90 -11.49 3.39
C PHE A 52 8.40 -10.91 4.70
N LEU A 53 8.41 -9.59 4.81
CA LEU A 53 7.96 -8.84 5.98
C LEU A 53 6.85 -7.87 5.56
N SER A 54 5.62 -8.19 5.91
CA SER A 54 4.46 -7.34 5.61
C SER A 54 4.01 -6.59 6.85
N MET A 55 3.76 -5.31 6.71
CA MET A 55 3.36 -4.41 7.77
C MET A 55 2.01 -3.76 7.44
N ASP A 56 1.05 -3.81 8.36
CA ASP A 56 -0.14 -2.98 8.26
C ASP A 56 0.24 -1.52 8.48
N GLY A 57 -0.15 -0.67 7.54
CA GLY A 57 0.15 0.75 7.61
C GLY A 57 0.40 1.40 6.25
N LEU A 58 0.53 2.72 6.29
CA LEU A 58 0.61 3.57 5.10
C LEU A 58 1.86 3.28 4.24
N SER A 59 2.98 2.98 4.89
CA SER A 59 4.27 2.75 4.22
C SER A 59 5.18 1.87 5.06
N ALA A 60 6.03 1.09 4.39
CA ALA A 60 7.15 0.38 4.98
C ALA A 60 8.33 1.35 5.18
N GLN A 61 9.02 1.25 6.29
CA GLN A 61 10.17 2.11 6.64
C GLN A 61 11.13 1.40 7.57
N GLY A 62 12.43 1.70 7.43
CA GLY A 62 13.46 1.27 8.37
C GLY A 62 14.00 -0.12 8.11
N ILE A 63 14.03 -0.60 6.87
CA ILE A 63 14.52 -1.95 6.54
C ILE A 63 15.97 -2.18 7.01
N ALA A 64 16.85 -1.19 6.88
CA ALA A 64 18.23 -1.29 7.34
C ALA A 64 18.34 -1.40 8.88
N GLU A 65 17.50 -0.64 9.60
CA GLU A 65 17.44 -0.68 11.07
C GLU A 65 16.84 -2.00 11.56
N ILE A 66 15.82 -2.51 10.86
CA ILE A 66 15.21 -3.83 11.15
C ILE A 66 16.25 -4.93 10.93
N ASP A 67 16.97 -4.92 9.81
CA ASP A 67 18.04 -5.89 9.51
C ASP A 67 19.14 -5.86 10.57
N GLU A 68 19.58 -4.67 10.99
CA GLU A 68 20.58 -4.51 12.04
C GLU A 68 20.11 -5.07 13.40
N ARG A 69 18.86 -4.75 13.80
CA ARG A 69 18.27 -5.23 15.06
C ARG A 69 18.05 -6.75 15.03
N ALA A 70 17.55 -7.28 13.91
CA ALA A 70 17.34 -8.70 13.73
C ALA A 70 18.65 -9.47 13.82
N ARG A 71 19.72 -9.03 13.14
CA ARG A 71 21.03 -9.71 13.21
C ARG A 71 21.73 -9.59 14.57
N LYS A 72 21.44 -8.56 15.37
CA LYS A 72 21.89 -8.51 16.77
C LYS A 72 21.24 -9.60 17.64
N ARG A 73 20.00 -9.96 17.35
CA ARG A 73 19.23 -11.01 18.06
C ARG A 73 19.53 -12.40 17.48
N CYS A 74 19.69 -12.50 16.19
CA CYS A 74 19.84 -13.70 15.39
C CYS A 74 21.11 -13.57 14.51
N PRO A 75 22.34 -13.78 15.07
CA PRO A 75 23.59 -13.53 14.34
C PRO A 75 23.82 -14.37 13.09
N GLU A 76 23.16 -15.53 13.00
CA GLU A 76 23.19 -16.42 11.83
C GLU A 76 22.28 -15.98 10.69
N LEU A 77 21.47 -14.92 10.87
CA LEU A 77 20.61 -14.39 9.81
C LEU A 77 21.45 -13.83 8.68
N PRO A 78 21.28 -14.30 7.44
CA PRO A 78 22.04 -13.79 6.31
C PRO A 78 21.73 -12.30 6.04
N HIS A 79 22.67 -11.61 5.41
CA HIS A 79 22.47 -10.23 4.99
C HIS A 79 21.47 -10.11 3.84
N TYR A 80 20.72 -9.01 3.80
CA TYR A 80 19.86 -8.62 2.67
C TYR A 80 18.73 -9.61 2.32
N VAL A 81 18.30 -10.45 3.26
CA VAL A 81 17.24 -11.44 3.02
C VAL A 81 15.82 -10.88 3.17
N ILE A 82 15.67 -9.66 3.70
CA ILE A 82 14.35 -9.09 4.02
C ILE A 82 13.77 -8.39 2.80
N VAL A 83 12.58 -8.83 2.41
CA VAL A 83 11.73 -8.18 1.39
C VAL A 83 10.51 -7.61 2.09
N MET A 84 10.48 -6.30 2.27
CA MET A 84 9.49 -5.61 3.11
C MET A 84 8.44 -4.92 2.26
N ASN A 85 7.17 -4.94 2.72
CA ASN A 85 6.08 -4.16 2.14
C ASN A 85 5.10 -3.63 3.19
N ALA A 86 4.26 -2.68 2.78
CA ALA A 86 3.12 -2.20 3.55
C ALA A 86 1.79 -2.49 2.85
N THR A 87 0.72 -2.64 3.64
CA THR A 87 -0.66 -2.88 3.15
C THR A 87 -1.37 -1.60 2.70
N HIS A 88 -0.79 -0.45 2.93
CA HIS A 88 -1.35 0.89 2.70
C HIS A 88 -2.58 1.21 3.57
N ALA A 89 -2.69 0.61 4.76
CA ALA A 89 -3.76 0.96 5.70
C ALA A 89 -3.57 2.39 6.22
N HIS A 90 -4.62 3.22 6.09
CA HIS A 90 -4.65 4.62 6.49
C HIS A 90 -5.13 4.84 7.94
N THR A 91 -5.11 3.79 8.74
CA THR A 91 -5.70 3.72 10.08
C THR A 91 -4.73 3.16 11.12
N THR A 92 -3.45 3.40 10.94
CA THR A 92 -2.40 3.01 11.89
C THR A 92 -1.70 4.25 12.44
N GLY A 93 -0.93 4.11 13.52
CA GLY A 93 -0.17 5.21 14.10
C GLY A 93 0.90 5.78 13.16
N ALA A 94 1.14 7.09 13.26
CA ALA A 94 2.23 7.74 12.53
C ALA A 94 3.59 7.27 13.05
N LYS A 95 4.50 6.92 12.15
CA LYS A 95 5.85 6.41 12.43
C LYS A 95 6.95 7.45 12.15
N GLY A 96 6.62 8.73 12.13
CA GLY A 96 7.54 9.82 11.86
C GLY A 96 7.54 10.88 12.98
N GLU A 97 8.15 11.99 12.68
CA GLU A 97 8.06 13.14 13.58
C GLU A 97 6.60 13.64 13.63
N THR A 98 6.07 13.70 14.83
CA THR A 98 4.75 14.27 15.11
C THR A 98 4.90 15.34 16.18
N PRO A 99 4.08 16.39 16.17
CA PRO A 99 4.07 17.34 17.26
C PRO A 99 3.63 16.66 18.56
N GLU A 100 4.11 17.13 19.71
CA GLU A 100 3.68 16.62 21.02
C GLU A 100 2.24 16.98 21.35
N LYS A 101 1.74 18.05 20.74
CA LYS A 101 0.35 18.50 20.86
C LYS A 101 -0.24 18.80 19.49
N SER A 102 -1.50 18.48 19.34
CA SER A 102 -2.30 18.88 18.17
C SER A 102 -2.55 20.40 18.15
N PRO A 103 -2.98 20.96 17.01
CA PRO A 103 -3.32 22.38 16.91
C PRO A 103 -4.35 22.86 17.94
N ASP A 104 -5.23 22.00 18.41
CA ASP A 104 -6.25 22.26 19.46
C ASP A 104 -5.77 21.92 20.87
N GLY A 105 -4.48 21.59 21.06
CA GLY A 105 -3.85 21.41 22.36
C GLY A 105 -3.95 20.00 22.96
N GLN A 106 -4.52 19.02 22.25
CA GLN A 106 -4.57 17.63 22.73
C GLN A 106 -3.17 17.02 22.70
N GLU A 107 -2.77 16.32 23.76
CA GLU A 107 -1.51 15.55 23.82
C GLU A 107 -1.52 14.43 22.79
N ILE A 108 -0.38 14.21 22.14
CA ILE A 108 -0.19 13.18 21.11
C ILE A 108 0.97 12.30 21.52
N TYR A 109 0.76 10.98 21.49
CA TYR A 109 1.84 10.01 21.66
C TYR A 109 2.88 10.19 20.54
N PRO A 110 4.18 10.33 20.87
CA PRO A 110 5.21 10.64 19.88
C PRO A 110 5.37 9.56 18.81
N GLY A 111 5.24 9.94 17.54
CA GLY A 111 5.38 9.02 16.41
C GLY A 111 6.75 8.35 16.33
N ARG A 112 7.84 9.01 16.82
CA ARG A 112 9.17 8.38 16.96
C ARG A 112 9.15 7.20 17.92
N LYS A 113 8.49 7.31 19.08
CA LYS A 113 8.41 6.21 20.05
C LYS A 113 7.63 5.03 19.47
N TYR A 114 6.52 5.32 18.78
CA TYR A 114 5.77 4.28 18.08
C TYR A 114 6.61 3.61 16.98
N ARG A 115 7.37 4.39 16.22
CA ARG A 115 8.31 3.85 15.22
C ARG A 115 9.33 2.90 15.83
N GLU A 116 9.98 3.29 16.92
CA GLU A 116 10.97 2.44 17.60
C GLU A 116 10.35 1.10 18.06
N PHE A 117 9.15 1.16 18.66
CA PHE A 117 8.40 -0.04 19.03
C PHE A 117 8.10 -0.93 17.82
N VAL A 118 7.61 -0.36 16.72
CA VAL A 118 7.30 -1.12 15.49
C VAL A 118 8.56 -1.75 14.89
N LEU A 119 9.70 -1.03 14.85
CA LEU A 119 10.96 -1.57 14.35
C LEU A 119 11.46 -2.75 15.20
N ASP A 120 11.31 -2.70 16.53
CA ASP A 120 11.65 -3.80 17.41
C ASP A 120 10.77 -5.02 17.16
N GLN A 121 9.45 -4.83 17.00
CA GLN A 121 8.52 -5.90 16.68
C GLN A 121 8.77 -6.51 15.29
N CYS A 122 9.16 -5.69 14.31
CA CYS A 122 9.58 -6.17 13.00
C CYS A 122 10.84 -7.05 13.07
N ALA A 123 11.85 -6.61 13.83
CA ALA A 123 13.08 -7.38 14.01
C ALA A 123 12.82 -8.69 14.75
N GLU A 124 11.96 -8.68 15.76
CA GLU A 124 11.54 -9.88 16.46
C GLU A 124 10.77 -10.84 15.56
N ALA A 125 9.82 -10.34 14.74
CA ALA A 125 9.09 -11.16 13.78
C ALA A 125 10.01 -11.83 12.75
N VAL A 126 11.03 -11.11 12.26
CA VAL A 126 12.06 -11.65 11.36
C VAL A 126 12.83 -12.78 12.03
N CYS A 127 13.29 -12.60 13.30
CA CYS A 127 14.01 -13.62 14.04
C CYS A 127 13.16 -14.86 14.29
N GLU A 128 11.93 -14.69 14.77
CA GLU A 128 11.03 -15.80 15.01
C GLU A 128 10.70 -16.58 13.73
N ALA A 129 10.43 -15.88 12.62
CA ALA A 129 10.21 -16.56 11.35
C ALA A 129 11.45 -17.35 10.89
N TRP A 130 12.65 -16.84 11.18
CA TRP A 130 13.90 -17.56 10.94
C TRP A 130 14.07 -18.77 11.84
N GLU A 131 13.84 -18.64 13.15
CA GLU A 131 14.00 -19.70 14.14
C GLU A 131 12.95 -20.80 13.98
N ASN A 132 11.71 -20.44 13.68
CA ASN A 132 10.57 -21.36 13.51
C ASN A 132 10.60 -22.17 12.20
N ARG A 133 11.66 -22.06 11.39
CA ARG A 133 11.75 -22.80 10.12
C ARG A 133 11.70 -24.30 10.35
N ALA A 134 10.74 -24.94 9.72
CA ALA A 134 10.60 -26.39 9.69
C ALA A 134 10.45 -26.87 8.23
N GLU A 135 10.70 -28.17 8.00
CA GLU A 135 10.46 -28.79 6.71
C GLU A 135 9.03 -28.54 6.24
N GLY A 136 8.88 -28.16 4.98
CA GLY A 136 7.61 -27.79 4.43
C GLY A 136 7.68 -27.64 2.91
N GLY A 137 6.63 -27.05 2.36
CA GLY A 137 6.51 -26.83 0.93
C GLY A 137 5.65 -25.62 0.59
N VAL A 138 5.57 -25.33 -0.71
CA VAL A 138 4.73 -24.26 -1.25
C VAL A 138 3.88 -24.77 -2.40
N SER A 139 2.69 -24.20 -2.58
CA SER A 139 1.95 -24.22 -3.83
C SER A 139 1.49 -22.81 -4.18
N TYR A 140 1.23 -22.53 -5.43
CA TYR A 140 0.86 -21.19 -5.86
C TYR A 140 -0.12 -21.22 -7.03
N GLY A 141 -0.75 -20.09 -7.23
CA GLY A 141 -1.64 -19.90 -8.34
C GLY A 141 -2.31 -18.55 -8.33
N TYR A 142 -3.16 -18.33 -9.32
CA TYR A 142 -4.00 -17.16 -9.40
C TYR A 142 -5.48 -17.55 -9.47
N GLY A 143 -6.30 -16.64 -9.03
CA GLY A 143 -7.75 -16.67 -9.14
C GLY A 143 -8.29 -15.25 -9.30
N TYR A 144 -9.54 -15.04 -8.94
CA TYR A 144 -10.21 -13.76 -9.12
C TYR A 144 -10.90 -13.30 -7.83
N ALA A 145 -10.68 -12.02 -7.51
CA ALA A 145 -11.42 -11.33 -6.46
C ALA A 145 -11.58 -9.86 -6.86
N VAL A 146 -12.81 -9.39 -6.98
CA VAL A 146 -13.08 -7.97 -7.22
C VAL A 146 -12.86 -7.21 -5.93
N VAL A 147 -11.63 -6.73 -5.69
CA VAL A 147 -11.28 -5.92 -4.51
C VAL A 147 -11.21 -4.44 -4.85
N ALA A 148 -10.63 -4.11 -6.00
CA ALA A 148 -10.38 -2.75 -6.43
C ALA A 148 -11.23 -2.31 -7.62
N HIS A 149 -11.39 -1.00 -7.71
CA HIS A 149 -12.02 -0.28 -8.82
C HIS A 149 -11.15 0.92 -9.19
N SER A 150 -11.24 1.37 -10.46
CA SER A 150 -10.58 2.62 -10.84
C SER A 150 -11.11 3.77 -10.01
N ARG A 151 -10.20 4.58 -9.45
CA ARG A 151 -10.55 5.80 -8.70
C ARG A 151 -10.33 7.08 -9.49
N ARG A 152 -9.84 6.97 -10.72
CA ARG A 152 -9.60 8.11 -11.61
C ARG A 152 -10.71 8.23 -12.64
N VAL A 153 -11.50 9.29 -12.50
CA VAL A 153 -12.62 9.65 -13.38
C VAL A 153 -12.13 10.70 -14.37
N VAL A 154 -12.45 10.53 -15.65
CA VAL A 154 -12.11 11.49 -16.71
C VAL A 154 -13.38 12.18 -17.22
N TYR A 155 -13.30 13.50 -17.35
CA TYR A 155 -14.37 14.37 -17.83
C TYR A 155 -14.06 14.91 -19.22
N LEU A 156 -15.11 15.27 -19.96
CA LEU A 156 -15.01 15.91 -21.27
C LEU A 156 -14.44 17.33 -21.20
N ASP A 157 -14.66 18.02 -20.09
CA ASP A 157 -14.14 19.36 -19.80
C ASP A 157 -12.94 19.33 -18.83
N ASP A 158 -12.20 20.43 -18.77
CA ASP A 158 -11.18 20.65 -17.72
C ASP A 158 -11.86 21.16 -16.45
N THR A 159 -11.93 20.30 -15.44
CA THR A 159 -12.61 20.60 -14.17
C THR A 159 -11.91 21.68 -13.35
N SER A 160 -10.65 22.02 -13.64
CA SER A 160 -9.95 23.13 -12.99
C SER A 160 -10.49 24.51 -13.39
N LEU A 161 -11.21 24.58 -14.51
CA LEU A 161 -11.82 25.80 -15.04
C LEU A 161 -13.27 26.00 -14.54
N ARG A 162 -13.81 25.05 -13.79
CA ARG A 162 -15.16 25.16 -13.22
C ARG A 162 -15.19 26.20 -12.09
N SER A 163 -16.33 26.86 -11.93
CA SER A 163 -16.52 27.93 -10.92
C SER A 163 -16.39 27.44 -9.48
N ASP A 164 -16.59 26.15 -9.22
CA ASP A 164 -16.46 25.49 -7.92
C ASP A 164 -15.09 24.83 -7.72
N ALA A 165 -14.15 24.99 -8.64
CA ALA A 165 -12.80 24.48 -8.50
C ALA A 165 -12.08 25.13 -7.30
N GLY A 166 -11.69 24.33 -6.33
CA GLY A 166 -10.94 24.82 -5.16
C GLY A 166 -9.56 25.35 -5.55
N SER A 167 -9.07 26.37 -4.86
CA SER A 167 -7.77 27.01 -5.12
C SER A 167 -6.58 26.05 -5.07
N MET A 168 -6.69 24.94 -4.29
CA MET A 168 -5.67 23.89 -4.21
C MET A 168 -5.99 22.66 -5.06
N SER A 169 -6.98 22.76 -5.97
CA SER A 169 -7.29 21.67 -6.88
C SER A 169 -6.08 21.33 -7.75
N ALA A 170 -5.80 20.04 -7.86
CA ALA A 170 -4.81 19.48 -8.77
C ALA A 170 -5.48 18.83 -10.00
N ASN A 171 -6.77 19.05 -10.16
CA ASN A 171 -7.58 18.42 -11.19
C ASN A 171 -7.35 19.08 -12.57
N GLY A 172 -7.68 18.35 -13.59
CA GLY A 172 -7.78 18.76 -14.98
C GLY A 172 -8.95 17.98 -15.57
N HIS A 173 -8.74 17.27 -16.67
CA HIS A 173 -9.72 16.29 -17.15
C HIS A 173 -9.84 15.10 -16.19
N GLY A 174 -8.76 14.72 -15.50
CA GLY A 174 -8.73 13.64 -14.52
C GLY A 174 -9.02 14.12 -13.10
N VAL A 175 -9.91 13.43 -12.40
CA VAL A 175 -10.26 13.69 -10.99
C VAL A 175 -10.23 12.38 -10.21
N MET A 176 -9.46 12.35 -9.12
CA MET A 176 -9.47 11.20 -8.22
C MET A 176 -10.74 11.23 -7.35
N TYR A 177 -11.48 10.12 -7.34
CA TYR A 177 -12.81 10.02 -6.73
C TYR A 177 -13.85 11.00 -7.32
N GLY A 178 -13.75 11.29 -8.62
CA GLY A 178 -14.69 12.19 -9.30
C GLY A 178 -16.13 11.68 -9.28
N ASN A 179 -17.07 12.61 -9.37
CA ASN A 179 -18.48 12.31 -9.42
C ASN A 179 -18.87 11.70 -10.76
N THR A 180 -19.33 10.45 -10.77
CA THR A 180 -19.78 9.75 -11.98
C THR A 180 -21.24 10.09 -12.38
N ASN A 181 -21.96 10.84 -11.54
CA ASN A 181 -23.29 11.38 -11.87
C ASN A 181 -23.21 12.82 -12.45
N ASP A 182 -22.07 13.18 -13.04
CA ASP A 182 -21.83 14.44 -13.71
C ASP A 182 -22.11 14.27 -15.20
N PRO A 183 -22.87 15.16 -15.87
CA PRO A 183 -23.12 15.10 -17.32
C PRO A 183 -21.86 15.10 -18.18
N MET A 184 -20.74 15.64 -17.65
CA MET A 184 -19.45 15.67 -18.34
C MET A 184 -18.59 14.43 -18.04
N PHE A 185 -19.06 13.47 -17.24
CA PHE A 185 -18.36 12.21 -17.03
C PHE A 185 -18.19 11.46 -18.35
N SER A 186 -16.95 11.13 -18.69
CA SER A 186 -16.60 10.40 -19.91
C SER A 186 -16.30 8.93 -19.66
N HIS A 187 -15.28 8.65 -18.86
CA HIS A 187 -14.83 7.27 -18.62
C HIS A 187 -13.92 7.17 -17.37
N TYR A 188 -13.61 5.94 -16.98
CA TYR A 188 -12.51 5.68 -16.06
C TYR A 188 -11.18 5.63 -16.81
N GLU A 189 -10.14 6.31 -16.27
CA GLU A 189 -8.84 6.39 -16.92
C GLU A 189 -8.10 5.04 -16.95
N ALA A 190 -8.27 4.25 -15.90
CA ALA A 190 -7.65 2.93 -15.75
C ALA A 190 -8.71 1.83 -15.69
N GLY A 191 -8.34 0.65 -16.12
CA GLY A 191 -9.06 -0.58 -15.78
C GLY A 191 -8.93 -0.92 -14.30
N ALA A 192 -9.59 -1.97 -13.85
CA ALA A 192 -9.33 -2.57 -12.55
C ALA A 192 -8.79 -3.98 -12.77
N ASP A 193 -7.71 -4.32 -12.09
CA ASP A 193 -7.18 -5.68 -12.07
C ASP A 193 -7.91 -6.49 -11.00
N HIS A 194 -8.47 -7.61 -11.36
CA HIS A 194 -9.21 -8.50 -10.46
C HIS A 194 -8.45 -9.80 -10.18
N PHE A 195 -7.20 -9.92 -10.63
CA PHE A 195 -6.38 -11.06 -10.31
C PHE A 195 -6.03 -11.08 -8.82
N LEU A 196 -6.22 -12.24 -8.22
CA LEU A 196 -5.76 -12.60 -6.90
C LEU A 196 -4.60 -13.56 -7.06
N ASN A 197 -3.40 -13.15 -6.69
CA ASN A 197 -2.25 -14.04 -6.67
C ASN A 197 -2.06 -14.60 -5.26
N ALA A 198 -1.83 -15.91 -5.14
CA ALA A 198 -1.61 -16.56 -3.85
C ALA A 198 -0.48 -17.58 -3.89
N MET A 199 0.26 -17.67 -2.78
CA MET A 199 1.21 -18.75 -2.51
C MET A 199 0.87 -19.34 -1.13
N PHE A 200 0.42 -20.59 -1.11
CA PHE A 200 0.20 -21.34 0.12
C PHE A 200 1.50 -21.97 0.61
N THR A 201 1.64 -22.07 1.91
CA THR A 201 2.75 -22.80 2.56
C THR A 201 2.20 -23.97 3.36
N TYR A 202 2.99 -25.02 3.47
CA TYR A 202 2.61 -26.27 4.08
C TYR A 202 3.71 -26.74 5.05
N ASP A 203 3.29 -27.49 6.08
CA ASP A 203 4.21 -28.31 6.86
C ASP A 203 4.57 -29.61 6.09
N LYS A 204 5.44 -30.44 6.69
CA LYS A 204 5.86 -31.70 6.08
C LYS A 204 4.73 -32.74 5.94
N GLU A 205 3.65 -32.60 6.67
CA GLU A 205 2.46 -33.43 6.58
C GLU A 205 1.46 -32.93 5.54
N GLY A 206 1.74 -31.79 4.89
CA GLY A 206 0.88 -31.19 3.86
C GLY A 206 -0.28 -30.37 4.42
N LYS A 207 -0.25 -30.03 5.73
CA LYS A 207 -1.20 -29.10 6.34
C LYS A 207 -0.81 -27.65 6.01
N VAL A 208 -1.79 -26.83 5.66
CA VAL A 208 -1.57 -25.40 5.40
C VAL A 208 -1.07 -24.70 6.65
N THR A 209 0.06 -24.00 6.54
CA THR A 209 0.63 -23.16 7.61
C THR A 209 0.41 -21.68 7.40
N GLY A 210 0.23 -21.25 6.15
CA GLY A 210 -0.05 -19.86 5.82
C GLY A 210 -0.29 -19.62 4.35
N VAL A 211 -0.63 -18.38 4.02
CA VAL A 211 -0.83 -17.93 2.64
C VAL A 211 -0.32 -16.52 2.45
N VAL A 212 0.45 -16.30 1.39
CA VAL A 212 0.73 -14.98 0.84
C VAL A 212 -0.44 -14.59 -0.06
N VAL A 213 -1.02 -13.42 0.18
CA VAL A 213 -2.17 -12.90 -0.56
C VAL A 213 -1.79 -11.57 -1.20
N ASN A 214 -1.73 -11.53 -2.53
CA ASN A 214 -1.32 -10.36 -3.29
C ASN A 214 -2.50 -9.84 -4.12
N VAL A 215 -2.94 -8.61 -3.81
CA VAL A 215 -4.08 -7.96 -4.47
C VAL A 215 -3.74 -6.51 -4.85
N PRO A 216 -4.17 -6.02 -6.02
CA PRO A 216 -3.87 -4.67 -6.50
C PRO A 216 -4.86 -3.65 -5.90
N CYS A 217 -4.87 -3.51 -4.57
CA CYS A 217 -5.80 -2.63 -3.88
C CYS A 217 -5.20 -2.06 -2.60
N PRO A 218 -5.19 -0.72 -2.42
CA PRO A 218 -4.83 -0.11 -1.15
C PRO A 218 -5.89 -0.37 -0.07
N SER A 219 -5.46 -0.52 1.19
CA SER A 219 -6.36 -0.77 2.34
C SER A 219 -7.01 0.53 2.81
N GLN A 220 -8.05 0.96 2.12
CA GLN A 220 -8.66 2.29 2.27
C GLN A 220 -10.19 2.28 2.43
N VAL A 221 -10.78 1.17 2.87
CA VAL A 221 -12.23 1.10 3.14
C VAL A 221 -12.58 1.94 4.37
N SER A 222 -11.79 1.78 5.44
CA SER A 222 -11.99 2.45 6.74
C SER A 222 -11.14 3.72 6.90
N GLU A 223 -10.56 4.27 5.83
CA GLU A 223 -9.52 5.30 5.86
C GLU A 223 -9.90 6.60 6.60
N MET A 224 -11.18 6.86 6.84
CA MET A 224 -11.66 8.05 7.56
C MET A 224 -11.84 7.84 9.07
N LEU A 225 -11.72 6.60 9.57
CA LEU A 225 -11.88 6.31 10.99
C LEU A 225 -10.72 6.87 11.82
N SER A 226 -11.02 7.29 13.04
CA SER A 226 -10.05 7.67 14.07
C SER A 226 -9.76 6.52 15.04
N PHE A 227 -9.78 5.27 14.56
CA PHE A 227 -9.41 4.08 15.32
C PHE A 227 -8.28 3.37 14.57
N GLN A 228 -7.41 2.68 15.33
CA GLN A 228 -6.41 1.82 14.72
C GLN A 228 -7.06 0.55 14.20
N THR A 229 -6.74 0.17 12.97
CA THR A 229 -7.27 -1.01 12.31
C THR A 229 -6.39 -1.39 11.11
N ALA A 230 -6.31 -2.70 10.82
CA ALA A 230 -5.68 -3.23 9.61
C ALA A 230 -6.58 -3.12 8.35
N ASP A 231 -7.71 -2.41 8.45
CA ASP A 231 -8.70 -2.31 7.38
C ASP A 231 -9.20 -3.72 6.96
N TYR A 232 -9.54 -3.95 5.70
CA TYR A 232 -10.06 -5.24 5.24
C TYR A 232 -9.08 -6.44 5.43
N TRP A 233 -7.80 -6.19 5.68
CA TRP A 233 -6.87 -7.27 5.97
C TRP A 233 -7.15 -7.99 7.29
N HIS A 234 -7.71 -7.29 8.28
CA HIS A 234 -8.20 -7.95 9.49
C HIS A 234 -9.28 -8.98 9.15
N ASP A 235 -10.30 -8.56 8.38
CA ASP A 235 -11.41 -9.44 8.02
C ASP A 235 -10.96 -10.61 7.14
N ILE A 236 -9.97 -10.41 6.24
CA ILE A 236 -9.35 -11.49 5.45
C ILE A 236 -8.66 -12.50 6.38
N ARG A 237 -7.84 -12.03 7.36
CA ARG A 237 -7.17 -12.92 8.33
C ARG A 237 -8.18 -13.76 9.10
N VAL A 238 -9.27 -13.16 9.57
CA VAL A 238 -10.35 -13.86 10.28
C VAL A 238 -11.02 -14.91 9.37
N ALA A 239 -11.34 -14.53 8.13
CA ALA A 239 -12.00 -15.44 7.18
C ALA A 239 -11.09 -16.63 6.79
N VAL A 240 -9.81 -16.37 6.53
CA VAL A 240 -8.82 -17.41 6.17
C VAL A 240 -8.61 -18.38 7.33
N ARG A 241 -8.45 -17.88 8.57
CA ARG A 241 -8.29 -18.74 9.75
C ARG A 241 -9.50 -19.62 9.99
N LYS A 242 -10.68 -19.09 9.84
CA LYS A 242 -11.93 -19.86 9.96
C LYS A 242 -12.01 -20.99 8.95
N GLU A 243 -11.52 -20.81 7.72
CA GLU A 243 -11.58 -21.81 6.66
C GLU A 243 -10.46 -22.84 6.71
N PHE A 244 -9.21 -22.38 6.87
CA PHE A 244 -8.01 -23.22 6.73
C PHE A 244 -7.40 -23.64 8.06
N GLY A 245 -7.80 -23.05 9.18
CA GLY A 245 -7.34 -23.35 10.54
C GLY A 245 -6.92 -22.10 11.32
N GLU A 246 -7.20 -22.08 12.62
CA GLU A 246 -6.98 -20.94 13.52
C GLU A 246 -5.51 -20.46 13.55
N ASP A 247 -4.56 -21.38 13.34
CA ASP A 247 -3.12 -21.12 13.37
C ASP A 247 -2.55 -20.67 11.99
N VAL A 248 -3.39 -20.58 10.96
CA VAL A 248 -2.94 -20.23 9.61
C VAL A 248 -2.56 -18.75 9.54
N TYR A 249 -1.35 -18.49 9.06
CA TYR A 249 -0.84 -17.14 8.83
C TYR A 249 -1.32 -16.55 7.50
N VAL A 250 -1.47 -15.24 7.48
CA VAL A 250 -1.76 -14.49 6.24
C VAL A 250 -0.72 -13.40 6.09
N LEU A 251 0.04 -13.40 5.00
CA LEU A 251 0.98 -12.35 4.64
C LEU A 251 0.36 -11.49 3.54
N PRO A 252 -0.11 -10.28 3.89
CA PRO A 252 -0.68 -9.35 2.94
C PRO A 252 0.38 -8.74 2.01
N GLN A 253 0.06 -8.62 0.73
CA GLN A 253 0.84 -7.84 -0.21
C GLN A 253 -0.08 -6.93 -1.02
N CYS A 254 0.26 -5.65 -1.11
CA CYS A 254 -0.41 -4.72 -2.00
C CYS A 254 0.32 -4.72 -3.35
N ALA A 255 -0.37 -5.14 -4.41
CA ALA A 255 0.10 -4.99 -5.78
C ALA A 255 -0.20 -3.57 -6.29
N ALA A 256 0.01 -3.28 -7.58
CA ALA A 256 -0.17 -1.94 -8.12
C ALA A 256 -1.59 -1.40 -7.88
N GLY A 257 -1.71 -0.40 -7.03
CA GLY A 257 -2.97 0.20 -6.61
C GLY A 257 -2.98 1.73 -6.65
N GLY A 258 -1.96 2.36 -7.28
CA GLY A 258 -1.81 3.82 -7.30
C GLY A 258 -2.94 4.57 -7.99
N ASP A 259 -3.63 3.93 -8.92
CA ASP A 259 -4.81 4.44 -9.63
C ASP A 259 -6.12 3.73 -9.25
N LEU A 260 -6.07 2.88 -8.21
CA LEU A 260 -7.18 2.06 -7.74
C LEU A 260 -7.63 2.38 -6.31
N SER A 261 -8.81 1.89 -5.96
CA SER A 261 -9.43 2.03 -4.64
C SER A 261 -10.47 0.93 -4.42
N PRO A 262 -10.76 0.53 -3.18
CA PRO A 262 -11.84 -0.41 -2.91
C PRO A 262 -13.24 0.18 -3.14
N ARG A 263 -13.36 1.45 -3.53
CA ARG A 263 -14.64 2.17 -3.63
C ARG A 263 -15.28 2.01 -4.99
N VAL A 264 -16.56 1.61 -5.00
CA VAL A 264 -17.43 1.64 -6.19
C VAL A 264 -17.95 3.06 -6.39
N LEU A 265 -17.63 3.70 -7.53
CA LEU A 265 -18.04 5.08 -7.79
C LEU A 265 -19.36 5.20 -8.56
N HIS A 266 -19.66 4.33 -9.51
CA HIS A 266 -20.84 4.46 -10.39
C HIS A 266 -22.06 3.61 -9.96
N TYR A 267 -21.86 2.52 -9.23
CA TYR A 267 -22.94 1.65 -8.73
C TYR A 267 -23.32 1.92 -7.27
N GLN A 268 -23.23 3.15 -6.78
CA GLN A 268 -23.40 3.46 -5.36
C GLN A 268 -24.76 3.01 -4.82
N ALA A 269 -25.87 3.22 -5.55
CA ALA A 269 -27.21 2.79 -5.14
C ALA A 269 -27.34 1.26 -5.10
N ALA A 270 -26.76 0.55 -6.08
CA ALA A 270 -26.73 -0.91 -6.09
C ALA A 270 -25.87 -1.47 -4.97
N GLN A 271 -24.71 -0.84 -4.68
CA GLN A 271 -23.85 -1.19 -3.56
C GLN A 271 -24.57 -0.99 -2.22
N ALA A 272 -25.26 0.12 -2.04
CA ALA A 272 -26.07 0.37 -0.84
C ALA A 272 -27.14 -0.70 -0.64
N ARG A 273 -27.89 -1.04 -1.71
CA ARG A 273 -28.88 -2.13 -1.67
C ARG A 273 -28.24 -3.47 -1.33
N ARG A 274 -27.08 -3.80 -1.91
CA ARG A 274 -26.31 -5.02 -1.61
C ARG A 274 -25.94 -5.08 -0.13
N MET A 275 -25.37 -4.00 0.42
CA MET A 275 -24.99 -3.94 1.84
C MET A 275 -26.20 -4.08 2.78
N LYS A 276 -27.32 -3.43 2.44
CA LYS A 276 -28.58 -3.56 3.19
C LYS A 276 -29.06 -5.01 3.23
N LEU A 277 -29.17 -5.66 2.09
CA LEU A 277 -29.75 -7.01 1.98
C LEU A 277 -28.80 -8.09 2.53
N LYS A 278 -27.50 -7.94 2.32
CA LYS A 278 -26.50 -8.94 2.73
C LYS A 278 -26.14 -8.86 4.20
N TYR A 279 -26.09 -7.65 4.78
CA TYR A 279 -25.60 -7.40 6.14
C TYR A 279 -26.59 -6.70 7.06
N GLY A 280 -27.83 -6.46 6.62
CA GLY A 280 -28.87 -5.80 7.40
C GLY A 280 -28.61 -4.33 7.70
N LEU A 281 -27.77 -3.65 6.90
CA LEU A 281 -27.39 -2.26 7.14
C LEU A 281 -28.30 -1.30 6.38
N GLU A 282 -28.90 -0.34 7.10
CA GLU A 282 -29.58 0.78 6.46
C GLU A 282 -28.54 1.83 6.02
N TYR A 283 -28.69 2.29 4.79
CA TYR A 283 -27.80 3.23 4.15
C TYR A 283 -28.36 4.66 4.26
N ASP A 284 -27.75 5.48 5.11
CA ASP A 284 -27.91 6.93 5.11
C ASP A 284 -26.66 7.57 4.47
N PRO A 285 -26.75 8.13 3.26
CA PRO A 285 -25.60 8.69 2.57
C PRO A 285 -25.00 9.94 3.25
N ASN A 286 -25.67 10.49 4.24
CA ASN A 286 -25.29 11.78 4.85
C ASN A 286 -24.86 11.70 6.32
N GLY A 287 -24.84 10.52 6.95
CA GLY A 287 -24.54 10.35 8.37
C GLY A 287 -23.15 9.81 8.68
N SER A 288 -22.47 10.35 9.69
CA SER A 288 -21.14 9.90 10.14
C SER A 288 -21.16 8.48 10.74
N ARG A 289 -22.22 8.12 11.44
CA ARG A 289 -22.45 6.75 11.96
C ARG A 289 -22.58 5.73 10.83
N HIS A 290 -23.02 6.19 9.69
CA HIS A 290 -23.18 5.44 8.47
C HIS A 290 -21.85 5.07 7.81
N GLN A 291 -20.85 5.98 7.82
CA GLN A 291 -19.52 5.66 7.25
C GLN A 291 -18.85 4.51 8.00
N TYR A 292 -19.00 4.44 9.33
CA TYR A 292 -18.50 3.33 10.12
C TYR A 292 -19.17 2.00 9.72
N ASN A 293 -20.49 1.92 9.75
CA ASN A 293 -21.23 0.69 9.43
C ASN A 293 -21.03 0.26 7.97
N LYS A 294 -20.99 1.22 7.04
CA LYS A 294 -20.71 0.96 5.63
C LYS A 294 -19.31 0.36 5.46
N GLY A 295 -18.29 0.97 6.06
CA GLY A 295 -16.92 0.48 5.99
C GLY A 295 -16.79 -0.95 6.52
N MET A 296 -17.41 -1.27 7.65
CA MET A 296 -17.37 -2.64 8.23
C MET A 296 -18.03 -3.68 7.33
N ALA A 297 -19.13 -3.34 6.65
CA ALA A 297 -19.79 -4.24 5.71
C ALA A 297 -18.97 -4.43 4.42
N GLU A 298 -18.41 -3.36 3.88
CA GLU A 298 -17.57 -3.41 2.69
C GLU A 298 -16.29 -4.24 2.92
N ARG A 299 -15.66 -4.12 4.10
CA ARG A 299 -14.52 -4.94 4.51
C ARG A 299 -14.86 -6.43 4.51
N LYS A 300 -15.99 -6.81 5.12
CA LYS A 300 -16.48 -8.21 5.12
C LYS A 300 -16.76 -8.70 3.72
N ASP A 301 -17.40 -7.89 2.89
CA ASP A 301 -17.71 -8.25 1.50
C ASP A 301 -16.45 -8.47 0.65
N ILE A 302 -15.39 -7.69 0.90
CA ILE A 302 -14.07 -7.91 0.30
C ILE A 302 -13.46 -9.21 0.81
N ALA A 303 -13.45 -9.43 2.12
CA ALA A 303 -12.89 -10.64 2.72
C ALA A 303 -13.53 -11.92 2.20
N GLU A 304 -14.85 -11.93 2.03
CA GLU A 304 -15.59 -13.06 1.46
C GLU A 304 -15.18 -13.33 0.00
N ARG A 305 -15.03 -12.27 -0.83
CA ARG A 305 -14.60 -12.43 -2.23
C ARG A 305 -13.16 -12.93 -2.33
N VAL A 306 -12.27 -12.42 -1.48
CA VAL A 306 -10.88 -12.90 -1.40
C VAL A 306 -10.84 -14.36 -0.94
N LEU A 307 -11.59 -14.71 0.10
CA LEU A 307 -11.66 -16.10 0.58
C LEU A 307 -12.14 -17.06 -0.50
N GLU A 308 -13.21 -16.74 -1.24
CA GLU A 308 -13.69 -17.60 -2.32
C GLU A 308 -12.64 -17.75 -3.44
N GLY A 309 -11.92 -16.68 -3.79
CA GLY A 309 -10.79 -16.77 -4.71
C GLY A 309 -9.64 -17.64 -4.18
N LEU A 310 -9.32 -17.54 -2.90
CA LEU A 310 -8.30 -18.39 -2.25
C LEU A 310 -8.73 -19.88 -2.22
N LYS A 311 -9.99 -20.17 -1.96
CA LYS A 311 -10.53 -21.55 -2.01
C LYS A 311 -10.43 -22.13 -3.41
N ASP A 312 -10.75 -21.34 -4.44
CA ASP A 312 -10.59 -21.74 -5.82
C ASP A 312 -9.13 -22.10 -6.12
N ILE A 313 -8.20 -21.18 -5.85
CA ILE A 313 -6.75 -21.41 -6.05
C ILE A 313 -6.28 -22.66 -5.30
N TYR A 314 -6.63 -22.78 -4.01
CA TYR A 314 -6.25 -23.92 -3.19
C TYR A 314 -6.75 -25.25 -3.74
N SER A 315 -7.97 -25.28 -4.31
CA SER A 315 -8.61 -26.51 -4.79
C SER A 315 -7.78 -27.25 -5.84
N TRP A 316 -7.00 -26.52 -6.63
CA TRP A 316 -6.18 -27.07 -7.70
C TRP A 316 -4.66 -26.95 -7.42
N SER A 317 -4.17 -25.87 -6.80
CA SER A 317 -2.75 -25.68 -6.56
C SER A 317 -2.16 -26.68 -5.55
N LYS A 318 -2.95 -27.13 -4.56
CA LYS A 318 -2.53 -28.16 -3.59
C LYS A 318 -2.21 -29.53 -4.22
N LYS A 319 -2.51 -29.73 -5.51
CA LYS A 319 -2.15 -30.95 -6.22
C LYS A 319 -0.67 -31.01 -6.55
N GLU A 320 0.02 -29.87 -6.45
CA GLU A 320 1.46 -29.73 -6.73
C GLU A 320 2.10 -28.91 -5.60
N ILE A 321 2.43 -29.58 -4.50
CA ILE A 321 3.17 -29.00 -3.38
C ILE A 321 4.66 -29.20 -3.64
N LEU A 322 5.41 -28.13 -3.85
CA LEU A 322 6.83 -28.13 -4.08
C LEU A 322 7.56 -28.09 -2.73
N THR A 323 8.23 -29.17 -2.37
CA THR A 323 9.06 -29.28 -1.15
C THR A 323 10.55 -29.04 -1.46
N ASP A 324 10.92 -29.09 -2.73
CA ASP A 324 12.24 -28.80 -3.26
C ASP A 324 12.09 -28.08 -4.61
N CYS A 325 12.49 -26.82 -4.66
CA CYS A 325 12.47 -26.02 -5.88
C CYS A 325 13.53 -24.91 -5.80
N PRO A 326 13.89 -24.26 -6.90
CA PRO A 326 14.76 -23.08 -6.86
C PRO A 326 14.18 -22.00 -5.94
N VAL A 327 15.00 -21.50 -5.01
CA VAL A 327 14.76 -20.29 -4.23
C VAL A 327 15.96 -19.38 -4.50
N ARG A 328 15.72 -18.23 -5.14
CA ARG A 328 16.76 -17.30 -5.54
C ARG A 328 16.31 -15.88 -5.19
N HIS A 329 17.24 -15.05 -4.75
CA HIS A 329 16.97 -13.66 -4.38
C HIS A 329 18.11 -12.77 -4.83
N ILE A 330 17.79 -11.73 -5.54
CA ILE A 330 18.71 -10.63 -5.87
C ILE A 330 18.09 -9.28 -5.49
N HIS A 331 18.93 -8.34 -5.16
CA HIS A 331 18.54 -6.95 -4.97
C HIS A 331 19.50 -6.04 -5.72
N ARG A 332 18.98 -4.93 -6.22
CA ARG A 332 19.77 -3.98 -7.01
C ARG A 332 19.35 -2.55 -6.70
N LYS A 333 20.34 -1.67 -6.59
CA LYS A 333 20.10 -0.24 -6.61
C LYS A 333 19.93 0.23 -8.05
N VAL A 334 18.79 0.84 -8.35
CA VAL A 334 18.45 1.37 -9.67
C VAL A 334 18.20 2.86 -9.59
N GLY A 335 18.75 3.61 -10.53
CA GLY A 335 18.51 5.05 -10.67
C GLY A 335 17.32 5.29 -11.59
N LEU A 336 16.33 6.04 -11.11
CA LEU A 336 15.13 6.39 -11.88
C LEU A 336 15.07 7.89 -12.13
N THR A 337 14.71 8.28 -13.35
CA THR A 337 14.58 9.68 -13.76
C THR A 337 13.46 10.37 -12.98
N LYS A 338 13.82 11.47 -12.27
CA LYS A 338 12.85 12.30 -11.54
C LYS A 338 11.98 13.11 -12.48
N ARG A 339 10.72 13.27 -12.12
CA ARG A 339 9.80 14.19 -12.80
C ARG A 339 10.26 15.63 -12.58
N THR A 340 10.40 16.38 -13.67
CA THR A 340 10.74 17.80 -13.62
C THR A 340 9.53 18.67 -13.31
N VAL A 341 9.76 19.80 -12.63
CA VAL A 341 8.78 20.86 -12.40
C VAL A 341 8.97 21.90 -13.50
N THR A 342 7.90 22.27 -14.22
CA THR A 342 7.98 23.32 -15.23
C THR A 342 7.97 24.71 -14.59
N GLU A 343 8.30 25.73 -15.37
CA GLU A 343 8.24 27.14 -14.91
C GLU A 343 6.80 27.54 -14.58
N GLU A 344 5.84 27.08 -15.38
CA GLU A 344 4.41 27.34 -15.16
C GLU A 344 3.94 26.70 -13.85
N GLU A 345 4.33 25.44 -13.59
CA GLU A 345 4.04 24.77 -12.30
C GLU A 345 4.70 25.50 -11.13
N ARG A 346 5.94 25.99 -11.27
CA ARG A 346 6.61 26.78 -10.24
C ARG A 346 5.81 28.05 -9.89
N VAL A 347 5.43 28.83 -10.89
CA VAL A 347 4.64 30.06 -10.69
C VAL A 347 3.28 29.75 -10.06
N GLU A 348 2.58 28.73 -10.56
CA GLU A 348 1.30 28.27 -10.01
C GLU A 348 1.42 27.94 -8.50
N TYR A 349 2.46 27.22 -8.11
CA TYR A 349 2.62 26.81 -6.70
C TYR A 349 3.16 27.91 -5.80
N GLU A 350 3.85 28.92 -6.32
CA GLU A 350 4.17 30.16 -5.57
C GLU A 350 2.88 30.93 -5.23
N GLU A 351 1.98 31.09 -6.18
CA GLU A 351 0.70 31.78 -5.95
C GLU A 351 -0.19 31.01 -4.98
N LYS A 352 -0.28 29.68 -5.15
CA LYS A 352 -1.02 28.81 -4.22
C LYS A 352 -0.45 28.90 -2.80
N LEU A 353 0.88 28.97 -2.63
CA LEU A 353 1.51 29.12 -1.31
C LEU A 353 1.11 30.44 -0.66
N LYS A 354 1.13 31.55 -1.39
CA LYS A 354 0.71 32.87 -0.87
C LYS A 354 -0.73 32.81 -0.33
N VAL A 355 -1.66 32.22 -1.11
CA VAL A 355 -3.06 32.06 -0.69
C VAL A 355 -3.16 31.24 0.59
N GLN A 356 -2.39 30.15 0.73
CA GLN A 356 -2.44 29.31 1.94
C GLN A 356 -1.84 29.99 3.17
N VAL A 357 -0.80 30.80 2.99
CA VAL A 357 -0.19 31.60 4.09
C VAL A 357 -1.16 32.69 4.57
N GLU A 358 -1.90 33.30 3.68
CA GLU A 358 -2.88 34.37 3.99
C GLU A 358 -4.18 33.77 4.59
N SER A 359 -4.52 32.54 4.31
CA SER A 359 -5.76 31.87 4.74
C SER A 359 -5.61 30.95 5.96
N VAL A 360 -4.68 31.24 6.86
CA VAL A 360 -4.51 30.46 8.10
C VAL A 360 -5.79 30.60 8.97
N PRO A 361 -6.41 29.50 9.41
CA PRO A 361 -7.62 29.54 10.22
C PRO A 361 -7.42 30.28 11.54
N ASP A 362 -8.37 31.14 11.90
CA ASP A 362 -8.41 31.78 13.22
C ASP A 362 -9.06 30.81 14.24
N PRO A 363 -8.35 30.44 15.33
CA PRO A 363 -8.88 29.52 16.33
C PRO A 363 -10.16 30.03 17.01
N ALA A 364 -10.37 31.35 17.07
CA ALA A 364 -11.55 31.94 17.70
C ALA A 364 -12.87 31.66 16.95
N LEU A 365 -12.78 31.25 15.67
CA LEU A 365 -13.94 31.04 14.79
C LEU A 365 -14.47 29.60 14.76
N TYR A 366 -13.78 28.65 15.40
CA TYR A 366 -14.05 27.22 15.25
C TYR A 366 -14.05 26.49 16.59
N SER A 367 -14.77 25.39 16.68
CA SER A 367 -14.57 24.43 17.77
C SER A 367 -13.13 23.84 17.71
N PRO A 368 -12.58 23.36 18.83
CA PRO A 368 -11.22 22.81 18.87
C PRO A 368 -10.98 21.76 17.77
N GLU A 369 -11.89 20.81 17.59
CA GLU A 369 -11.77 19.76 16.57
C GLU A 369 -11.82 20.31 15.14
N GLU A 370 -12.71 21.25 14.85
CA GLU A 370 -12.79 21.89 13.54
C GLU A 370 -11.55 22.72 13.24
N TYR A 371 -11.05 23.47 14.23
CA TYR A 371 -9.80 24.20 14.12
C TYR A 371 -8.63 23.25 13.82
N ARG A 372 -8.49 22.14 14.55
CA ARG A 372 -7.47 21.13 14.29
C ARG A 372 -7.51 20.64 12.85
N LYS A 373 -8.70 20.28 12.34
CA LYS A 373 -8.87 19.81 10.97
C LYS A 373 -8.48 20.87 9.94
N LYS A 374 -8.98 22.09 10.10
CA LYS A 374 -8.71 23.22 9.19
C LYS A 374 -7.23 23.63 9.20
N LYS A 375 -6.64 23.77 10.38
CA LYS A 375 -5.24 24.16 10.54
C LYS A 375 -4.30 23.11 9.97
N SER A 376 -4.52 21.84 10.30
CA SER A 376 -3.70 20.75 9.75
C SER A 376 -3.84 20.59 8.23
N TYR A 377 -5.04 20.84 7.68
CA TYR A 377 -5.23 20.90 6.23
C TYR A 377 -4.45 22.05 5.59
N ASN A 378 -4.57 23.27 6.14
CA ASN A 378 -3.83 24.43 5.66
C ASN A 378 -2.31 24.17 5.67
N ASP A 379 -1.77 23.63 6.78
CA ASP A 379 -0.36 23.27 6.91
C ASP A 379 0.06 22.19 5.88
N ALA A 380 -0.80 21.23 5.61
CA ALA A 380 -0.54 20.21 4.59
C ALA A 380 -0.48 20.83 3.19
N MET A 381 -1.34 21.79 2.88
CA MET A 381 -1.34 22.49 1.59
C MET A 381 -0.10 23.37 1.43
N GLN A 382 0.32 24.09 2.48
CA GLN A 382 1.56 24.86 2.45
C GLN A 382 2.77 23.94 2.17
N ARG A 383 2.92 22.83 2.92
CA ARG A 383 4.00 21.86 2.69
C ARG A 383 4.00 21.26 1.28
N ARG A 384 2.82 21.08 0.64
CA ARG A 384 2.75 20.63 -0.75
C ARG A 384 3.35 21.65 -1.72
N CYS A 385 2.99 22.92 -1.55
CA CYS A 385 3.54 24.00 -2.36
C CYS A 385 5.06 24.12 -2.18
N GLU A 386 5.52 24.21 -0.93
CA GLU A 386 6.94 24.26 -0.60
C GLU A 386 7.75 23.09 -1.20
N ARG A 387 7.16 21.89 -1.20
CA ARG A 387 7.79 20.70 -1.79
C ARG A 387 8.00 20.84 -3.30
N VAL A 388 7.03 21.43 -4.02
CA VAL A 388 7.17 21.69 -5.46
C VAL A 388 8.27 22.70 -5.72
N LEU A 389 8.30 23.81 -4.96
CA LEU A 389 9.32 24.84 -5.10
C LEU A 389 10.73 24.32 -4.79
N LYS A 390 10.88 23.56 -3.69
CA LYS A 390 12.15 22.89 -3.36
C LYS A 390 12.60 21.92 -4.46
N LYS A 391 11.64 21.18 -5.06
CA LYS A 391 11.92 20.26 -6.15
C LYS A 391 12.38 21.00 -7.41
N TYR A 392 11.77 22.15 -7.74
CA TYR A 392 12.17 23.00 -8.87
C TYR A 392 13.64 23.43 -8.72
N GLU A 393 14.07 23.86 -7.54
CA GLU A 393 15.46 24.23 -7.30
C GLU A 393 16.40 23.02 -7.34
N ALA A 394 16.04 21.93 -6.71
CA ALA A 394 16.87 20.73 -6.62
C ALA A 394 17.10 20.05 -7.99
N GLN A 395 16.15 20.09 -8.91
CA GLN A 395 16.23 19.42 -10.21
C GLN A 395 17.37 19.91 -11.12
N LYS A 396 17.97 21.08 -10.80
CA LYS A 396 19.13 21.60 -11.52
C LYS A 396 20.34 20.65 -11.44
N THR A 397 20.48 19.97 -10.29
CA THR A 397 21.59 19.06 -10.00
C THR A 397 21.17 17.65 -9.63
N ASP A 398 19.96 17.45 -9.11
CA ASP A 398 19.44 16.19 -8.60
C ASP A 398 18.33 15.66 -9.53
N LYS A 399 18.74 14.91 -10.56
CA LYS A 399 17.87 14.42 -11.62
C LYS A 399 17.41 12.96 -11.46
N THR A 400 18.01 12.22 -10.52
CA THR A 400 17.82 10.79 -10.39
C THR A 400 17.47 10.41 -8.96
N LEU A 401 16.55 9.47 -8.79
CA LEU A 401 16.24 8.85 -7.51
C LEU A 401 16.78 7.41 -7.52
N GLU A 402 17.72 7.11 -6.63
CA GLU A 402 18.15 5.74 -6.40
C GLU A 402 17.15 5.03 -5.49
N ILE A 403 16.72 3.83 -5.89
CA ILE A 403 15.85 2.94 -5.11
C ILE A 403 16.44 1.54 -5.09
N THR A 404 16.12 0.75 -4.07
CA THR A 404 16.41 -0.68 -4.07
C THR A 404 15.21 -1.45 -4.60
N VAL A 405 15.45 -2.31 -5.59
CA VAL A 405 14.48 -3.25 -6.13
C VAL A 405 14.93 -4.66 -5.75
N HIS A 406 14.02 -5.47 -5.29
CA HIS A 406 14.23 -6.90 -5.02
C HIS A 406 13.54 -7.72 -6.11
N ALA A 407 14.18 -8.79 -6.53
CA ALA A 407 13.58 -9.85 -7.34
C ALA A 407 13.81 -11.20 -6.65
N VAL A 408 12.75 -11.98 -6.50
CA VAL A 408 12.76 -13.27 -5.82
C VAL A 408 12.16 -14.31 -6.74
N GLN A 409 12.75 -15.49 -6.80
CA GLN A 409 12.22 -16.70 -7.43
C GLN A 409 11.90 -17.74 -6.38
N ILE A 410 10.72 -18.36 -6.47
CA ILE A 410 10.36 -19.58 -5.71
C ILE A 410 9.68 -20.52 -6.70
N GLY A 411 10.37 -21.60 -7.08
CA GLY A 411 9.91 -22.46 -8.16
C GLY A 411 9.79 -21.71 -9.49
N GLU A 412 8.61 -21.74 -10.09
CA GLU A 412 8.29 -21.07 -11.36
C GLU A 412 7.61 -19.70 -11.18
N ILE A 413 7.50 -19.21 -9.93
CA ILE A 413 6.96 -17.88 -9.68
C ILE A 413 8.05 -16.90 -9.30
N SER A 414 7.76 -15.63 -9.52
CA SER A 414 8.63 -14.54 -9.11
C SER A 414 7.89 -13.43 -8.35
N PHE A 415 8.67 -12.67 -7.60
CA PHE A 415 8.24 -11.45 -6.92
C PHE A 415 9.19 -10.32 -7.30
N THR A 416 8.63 -9.12 -7.53
CA THR A 416 9.45 -7.91 -7.69
C THR A 416 8.86 -6.75 -6.91
N THR A 417 9.73 -5.91 -6.32
CA THR A 417 9.31 -4.83 -5.43
C THR A 417 9.51 -3.46 -6.06
N ASN A 418 8.72 -2.51 -5.60
CA ASN A 418 8.97 -1.09 -5.79
C ASN A 418 8.44 -0.30 -4.58
N ARG A 419 8.94 0.93 -4.39
CA ARG A 419 8.57 1.78 -3.25
C ARG A 419 7.35 2.67 -3.49
N PHE A 420 6.78 2.69 -4.68
CA PHE A 420 5.77 3.64 -5.12
C PHE A 420 4.35 3.15 -4.85
N GLU A 421 3.38 4.06 -4.88
CA GLU A 421 1.99 3.76 -5.22
C GLU A 421 1.94 3.63 -6.75
N LEU A 422 2.20 2.43 -7.23
CA LEU A 422 2.40 2.10 -8.64
C LEU A 422 1.07 2.06 -9.39
N TYR A 423 1.01 2.66 -10.58
CA TYR A 423 -0.14 2.50 -11.46
C TYR A 423 -0.14 1.13 -12.15
N GLN A 424 -1.32 0.59 -12.42
CA GLN A 424 -1.53 -0.75 -12.96
C GLN A 424 -0.81 -1.01 -14.29
N ASP A 425 -0.76 -0.04 -15.19
CA ASP A 425 -0.12 -0.21 -16.50
C ASP A 425 1.33 -0.71 -16.37
N PHE A 426 2.06 -0.26 -15.35
CA PHE A 426 3.44 -0.73 -15.10
C PHE A 426 3.48 -2.17 -14.60
N GLN A 427 2.56 -2.55 -13.70
CA GLN A 427 2.40 -3.95 -13.29
C GLN A 427 2.16 -4.86 -14.48
N HIS A 428 1.19 -4.52 -15.33
CA HIS A 428 0.84 -5.32 -16.49
C HIS A 428 2.01 -5.44 -17.48
N ARG A 429 2.81 -4.37 -17.66
CA ARG A 429 4.03 -4.42 -18.50
C ARG A 429 5.08 -5.37 -17.96
N ILE A 430 5.25 -5.45 -16.64
CA ILE A 430 6.17 -6.39 -16.01
C ILE A 430 5.61 -7.81 -16.14
N GLN A 431 4.37 -8.05 -15.74
CA GLN A 431 3.75 -9.38 -15.76
C GLN A 431 3.68 -9.98 -17.16
N ALA A 432 3.29 -9.19 -18.17
CA ALA A 432 3.16 -9.66 -19.56
C ALA A 432 4.51 -10.03 -20.21
N ARG A 433 5.62 -9.52 -19.69
CA ARG A 433 6.97 -9.72 -20.25
C ARG A 433 7.87 -10.56 -19.35
N SER A 434 7.43 -10.88 -18.15
CA SER A 434 8.18 -11.74 -17.23
C SER A 434 8.38 -13.14 -17.83
N PRO A 435 9.57 -13.74 -17.67
CA PRO A 435 9.82 -15.11 -18.12
C PRO A 435 9.19 -16.17 -17.20
N PHE A 436 8.70 -15.78 -16.01
CA PHE A 436 8.12 -16.68 -15.03
C PHE A 436 6.66 -17.00 -15.33
N THR A 437 6.18 -18.16 -14.91
CA THR A 437 4.80 -18.60 -15.04
C THR A 437 3.81 -17.63 -14.36
N GLN A 438 4.22 -17.05 -13.22
CA GLN A 438 3.43 -16.06 -12.49
C GLN A 438 4.36 -15.06 -11.78
N THR A 439 4.02 -13.77 -11.85
CA THR A 439 4.82 -12.70 -11.24
C THR A 439 3.98 -11.86 -10.29
N PHE A 440 4.40 -11.84 -9.03
CA PHE A 440 3.82 -11.03 -7.98
C PHE A 440 4.49 -9.65 -7.96
N ILE A 441 3.69 -8.61 -8.11
CA ILE A 441 4.18 -7.23 -7.96
C ILE A 441 3.92 -6.78 -6.53
N ILE A 442 4.94 -6.24 -5.87
CA ILE A 442 4.87 -5.74 -4.50
C ILE A 442 5.17 -4.24 -4.52
N GLN A 443 4.15 -3.43 -4.34
CA GLN A 443 4.32 -1.98 -4.15
C GLN A 443 4.56 -1.61 -2.68
N LEU A 444 4.98 -0.37 -2.44
CA LEU A 444 5.29 0.14 -1.09
C LEU A 444 6.35 -0.70 -0.37
N GLY A 445 7.23 -1.29 -1.16
CA GLY A 445 8.37 -2.06 -0.68
C GLY A 445 9.60 -1.20 -0.42
N GLY A 446 10.35 -1.53 0.60
CA GLY A 446 11.60 -0.86 0.92
C GLY A 446 11.46 0.42 1.75
N ASP A 447 12.56 1.16 1.83
CA ASP A 447 12.65 2.34 2.68
C ASP A 447 11.99 3.56 2.04
N THR A 448 11.10 4.17 2.77
CA THR A 448 10.44 5.46 2.59
C THR A 448 9.07 5.44 1.96
N GLY A 449 8.26 6.39 2.43
CA GLY A 449 6.88 6.59 2.05
C GLY A 449 6.66 6.75 0.55
N GLY A 450 5.53 6.23 0.13
CA GLY A 450 5.13 6.21 -1.26
C GLY A 450 4.97 7.59 -1.86
N SER A 451 5.34 7.66 -3.13
CA SER A 451 4.93 8.69 -4.08
C SER A 451 4.21 7.94 -5.17
N TYR A 452 3.18 8.55 -5.75
CA TYR A 452 2.53 7.94 -6.91
C TYR A 452 3.49 7.87 -8.09
N LEU A 453 3.43 6.76 -8.81
CA LEU A 453 4.13 6.61 -10.09
C LEU A 453 3.11 6.53 -11.21
N PRO A 454 2.75 7.69 -11.83
CA PRO A 454 1.69 7.80 -12.81
C PRO A 454 2.16 7.47 -14.22
N THR A 455 1.21 7.10 -15.09
CA THR A 455 1.41 7.00 -16.53
C THR A 455 1.44 8.38 -17.19
N ALA A 456 1.95 8.45 -18.44
CA ALA A 456 1.92 9.68 -19.24
C ALA A 456 0.48 10.19 -19.46
N ARG A 457 -0.48 9.27 -19.68
CA ARG A 457 -1.90 9.58 -19.79
C ARG A 457 -2.43 10.29 -18.55
N ALA A 458 -2.09 9.77 -17.38
CA ALA A 458 -2.53 10.33 -16.11
C ALA A 458 -1.90 11.71 -15.83
N VAL A 459 -0.63 11.91 -16.20
CA VAL A 459 0.04 13.21 -16.08
C VAL A 459 -0.64 14.25 -16.97
N ALA A 460 -1.00 13.89 -18.23
CA ALA A 460 -1.71 14.76 -19.14
C ALA A 460 -3.11 15.14 -18.64
N ASN A 461 -3.84 14.19 -18.05
CA ASN A 461 -5.16 14.43 -17.48
C ASN A 461 -5.13 15.14 -16.12
N LYS A 462 -3.98 15.26 -15.48
CA LYS A 462 -3.80 15.77 -14.10
C LYS A 462 -4.58 14.96 -13.06
N GLY A 463 -4.97 15.57 -11.96
CA GLY A 463 -5.63 14.91 -10.82
C GLY A 463 -4.65 14.51 -9.71
N TYR A 464 -5.16 14.35 -8.48
CA TYR A 464 -4.37 14.26 -7.24
C TYR A 464 -3.18 13.29 -7.30
N SER A 465 -3.37 12.06 -7.79
CA SER A 465 -2.31 11.06 -7.83
C SER A 465 -1.31 11.26 -8.99
N ALA A 466 -1.61 12.16 -9.94
CA ALA A 466 -0.75 12.44 -11.08
C ALA A 466 -0.22 13.90 -11.10
N CYS A 467 -0.39 14.65 -10.01
CA CYS A 467 0.09 16.02 -9.88
C CYS A 467 1.54 16.08 -9.38
N ILE A 468 2.21 17.17 -9.68
CA ILE A 468 3.65 17.35 -9.46
C ILE A 468 4.08 17.23 -7.99
N PHE A 469 3.23 17.63 -7.02
CA PHE A 469 3.57 17.53 -5.60
C PHE A 469 3.52 16.09 -5.06
N ASN A 470 2.84 15.18 -5.75
CA ASN A 470 2.71 13.76 -5.37
C ASN A 470 3.61 12.82 -6.17
N ASN A 471 4.30 13.31 -7.21
CA ASN A 471 5.14 12.47 -8.06
C ASN A 471 6.61 12.88 -7.95
N VAL A 472 7.43 12.04 -7.35
CA VAL A 472 8.89 12.20 -7.38
C VAL A 472 9.43 11.75 -8.73
N ILE A 473 8.90 10.64 -9.23
CA ILE A 473 9.27 10.03 -10.52
C ILE A 473 8.15 10.31 -11.53
N GLY A 474 8.53 10.51 -12.79
CA GLY A 474 7.62 10.62 -13.92
C GLY A 474 7.42 9.31 -14.68
N PRO A 475 6.64 9.35 -15.75
CA PRO A 475 6.38 8.17 -16.60
C PRO A 475 7.64 7.53 -17.18
N GLU A 476 8.67 8.33 -17.45
CA GLU A 476 9.98 7.88 -17.94
C GLU A 476 10.67 6.99 -16.91
N GLY A 477 10.76 7.46 -15.66
CA GLY A 477 11.28 6.65 -14.56
C GLY A 477 10.43 5.41 -14.26
N GLY A 478 9.12 5.47 -14.57
CA GLY A 478 8.23 4.31 -14.53
C GLY A 478 8.61 3.24 -15.57
N GLN A 479 8.94 3.66 -16.78
CA GLN A 479 9.44 2.73 -17.80
C GLN A 479 10.81 2.17 -17.42
N GLU A 480 11.71 2.99 -16.88
CA GLU A 480 13.01 2.52 -16.35
C GLU A 480 12.83 1.47 -15.24
N LEU A 481 11.86 1.66 -14.34
CA LEU A 481 11.51 0.67 -13.32
C LEU A 481 11.07 -0.66 -13.94
N VAL A 482 10.23 -0.63 -14.97
CA VAL A 482 9.76 -1.83 -15.70
C VAL A 482 10.94 -2.57 -16.29
N GLU A 483 11.83 -1.89 -17.04
CA GLU A 483 12.96 -2.53 -17.69
C GLU A 483 13.96 -3.11 -16.67
N ASN A 484 14.30 -2.37 -15.62
CA ASN A 484 15.18 -2.88 -14.56
C ASN A 484 14.57 -4.10 -13.83
N SER A 485 13.26 -4.08 -13.57
CA SER A 485 12.58 -5.24 -12.97
C SER A 485 12.66 -6.47 -13.88
N LEU A 486 12.43 -6.30 -15.19
CA LEU A 486 12.51 -7.38 -16.17
C LEU A 486 13.93 -7.91 -16.36
N ASP A 487 14.93 -7.03 -16.35
CA ASP A 487 16.34 -7.46 -16.41
C ASP A 487 16.69 -8.35 -15.21
N MET A 488 16.27 -7.96 -14.00
CA MET A 488 16.49 -8.77 -12.80
C MET A 488 15.73 -10.08 -12.83
N LEU A 489 14.49 -10.10 -13.32
CA LEU A 489 13.71 -11.33 -13.46
C LEU A 489 14.34 -12.28 -14.50
N ASN A 490 14.82 -11.76 -15.63
CA ASN A 490 15.53 -12.56 -16.63
C ASN A 490 16.87 -13.11 -16.08
N GLU A 491 17.61 -12.33 -15.28
CA GLU A 491 18.82 -12.79 -14.60
C GLU A 491 18.53 -13.99 -13.69
N LEU A 492 17.46 -13.90 -12.85
CA LEU A 492 17.05 -15.01 -11.99
C LEU A 492 16.62 -16.24 -12.78
N TYR A 493 15.82 -16.03 -13.84
CA TYR A 493 15.29 -17.13 -14.65
C TYR A 493 16.40 -17.91 -15.36
N ASN A 494 17.42 -17.20 -15.89
CA ASN A 494 18.53 -17.78 -16.64
C ASN A 494 19.71 -18.23 -15.75
N ARG A 495 19.64 -18.04 -14.43
CA ARG A 495 20.69 -18.48 -13.50
C ARG A 495 20.68 -19.99 -13.45
N GLU A 496 21.79 -20.62 -13.84
CA GLU A 496 22.02 -22.04 -13.65
C GLU A 496 22.24 -22.35 -12.16
N ASP A 497 21.82 -23.55 -11.70
CA ASP A 497 22.01 -24.02 -10.34
C ASP A 497 23.44 -24.46 -10.05
#